data_846edbce494efd15b99d4e38a7254fec
#
_entry.id   846edbce494efd15b99d4e38a7254fec
#
_cell.length_a   1.000
_cell.length_b   1.000
_cell.length_c   1.000
_cell.angle_alpha   90.00
_cell.angle_beta   90.00
_cell.angle_gamma   90.00
#
_symmetry.space_group_name_H-M   'P 1'
#
loop_
_entity.id
_entity.type
_entity.pdbx_description
1 polymer ?
#
loop_
_entity_poly.entity_id
_entity_poly.type
_entity_poly.pdbx_seq_one_letter_code
_entity_poly.pdbx_strand_id
1 'polypeptide(L)'
;SGERVEITATDPGFPRDAAAWCSSTGNQLISKEASGGKSVVIIEKGEPKACNIVTSCEGKGKTFIMFSDDLDKALATFVLANGAAATGQKVTIFFTFWGLNVIKKLHKPETEKDIFGKMFGMMLPSSSKKLKLSKMSMGGIGGKMMRYIMNKKGIDSLESLRQQALENGVEFIACQMSMDVMGVKQEELLDE
;
A
#
# COMPACT_ATOMS: atom_id res chain seq x y z
N SER A 1 -19.14 -26.63 -15.97
CA SER A 1 -20.00 -25.44 -16.16
C SER A 1 -21.44 -25.88 -16.26
N GLY A 2 -22.40 -25.03 -15.87
CA GLY A 2 -23.82 -25.37 -15.87
C GLY A 2 -24.41 -25.91 -14.56
N GLU A 3 -23.61 -26.08 -13.52
CA GLU A 3 -24.09 -26.42 -12.18
C GLU A 3 -24.81 -25.21 -11.56
N ARG A 4 -26.00 -25.44 -10.99
CA ARG A 4 -26.80 -24.38 -10.38
C ARG A 4 -26.78 -24.49 -8.86
N VAL A 5 -26.67 -23.34 -8.22
CA VAL A 5 -26.73 -23.21 -6.76
C VAL A 5 -27.83 -22.23 -6.41
N GLU A 6 -28.74 -22.64 -5.53
CA GLU A 6 -29.73 -21.78 -4.92
C GLU A 6 -29.24 -21.29 -3.56
N ILE A 7 -29.26 -19.98 -3.34
CA ILE A 7 -28.81 -19.35 -2.11
C ILE A 7 -29.93 -18.53 -1.53
N THR A 8 -30.30 -18.81 -0.30
CA THR A 8 -31.28 -18.04 0.47
C THR A 8 -30.58 -17.17 1.50
N ALA A 9 -30.88 -15.88 1.50
CA ALA A 9 -30.31 -14.92 2.45
C ALA A 9 -31.41 -14.01 3.02
N THR A 10 -31.19 -13.52 4.23
CA THR A 10 -32.08 -12.55 4.91
C THR A 10 -31.61 -11.11 4.74
N ASP A 11 -30.42 -10.90 4.17
CA ASP A 11 -29.88 -9.58 3.89
C ASP A 11 -30.58 -8.96 2.65
N PRO A 12 -31.19 -7.78 2.75
CA PRO A 12 -31.83 -7.12 1.62
C PRO A 12 -30.84 -6.65 0.54
N GLY A 13 -29.57 -6.48 0.85
CA GLY A 13 -28.50 -6.13 -0.10
C GLY A 13 -28.02 -7.31 -0.93
N PHE A 14 -28.20 -8.54 -0.44
CA PHE A 14 -27.66 -9.75 -1.03
C PHE A 14 -27.96 -9.94 -2.54
N PRO A 15 -29.16 -9.70 -3.06
CA PRO A 15 -29.43 -9.91 -4.49
C PRO A 15 -28.64 -8.98 -5.42
N ARG A 16 -28.29 -7.78 -4.92
CA ARG A 16 -27.46 -6.80 -5.64
C ARG A 16 -26.00 -7.24 -5.64
N ASP A 17 -25.51 -7.67 -4.49
CA ASP A 17 -24.13 -8.11 -4.33
C ASP A 17 -23.86 -9.41 -5.10
N ALA A 18 -24.82 -10.35 -5.09
CA ALA A 18 -24.76 -11.57 -5.89
C ALA A 18 -24.71 -11.28 -7.40
N ALA A 19 -25.46 -10.30 -7.88
CA ALA A 19 -25.40 -9.87 -9.29
C ALA A 19 -24.03 -9.28 -9.66
N ALA A 20 -23.47 -8.42 -8.81
CA ALA A 20 -22.13 -7.84 -8.98
C ALA A 20 -21.04 -8.93 -8.97
N TRP A 21 -21.15 -9.87 -8.04
CA TRP A 21 -20.23 -11.01 -7.94
C TRP A 21 -20.30 -11.89 -9.17
N CYS A 22 -21.48 -12.26 -9.66
CA CYS A 22 -21.65 -13.03 -10.90
C CYS A 22 -20.97 -12.34 -12.09
N SER A 23 -21.18 -11.03 -12.23
CA SER A 23 -20.56 -10.24 -13.31
C SER A 23 -19.03 -10.23 -13.26
N SER A 24 -18.46 -10.20 -12.06
CA SER A 24 -17.00 -10.17 -11.87
C SER A 24 -16.33 -11.54 -12.04
N THR A 25 -17.05 -12.64 -11.71
CA THR A 25 -16.50 -14.00 -11.68
C THR A 25 -16.81 -14.83 -12.92
N GLY A 26 -17.66 -14.32 -13.83
CA GLY A 26 -18.08 -15.05 -15.02
C GLY A 26 -19.22 -16.04 -14.79
N ASN A 27 -19.82 -16.04 -13.60
CA ASN A 27 -21.02 -16.79 -13.30
C ASN A 27 -22.28 -16.06 -13.83
N GLN A 28 -23.37 -16.79 -14.01
CA GLN A 28 -24.63 -16.22 -14.49
C GLN A 28 -25.67 -16.17 -13.36
N LEU A 29 -26.28 -15.00 -13.17
CA LEU A 29 -27.42 -14.86 -12.29
C LEU A 29 -28.68 -15.30 -13.06
N ILE A 30 -29.29 -16.42 -12.69
CA ILE A 30 -30.46 -16.99 -13.38
C ILE A 30 -31.74 -16.35 -12.88
N SER A 31 -31.94 -16.28 -11.56
CA SER A 31 -33.08 -15.62 -10.96
C SER A 31 -32.75 -14.96 -9.65
N LYS A 32 -33.55 -13.97 -9.29
CA LYS A 32 -33.54 -13.32 -7.98
C LYS A 32 -35.00 -13.07 -7.57
N GLU A 33 -35.38 -13.58 -6.43
CA GLU A 33 -36.71 -13.39 -5.86
C GLU A 33 -36.56 -12.89 -4.41
N ALA A 34 -37.41 -11.97 -4.02
CA ALA A 34 -37.46 -11.49 -2.64
C ALA A 34 -38.92 -11.61 -2.15
N SER A 35 -39.15 -12.40 -1.10
CA SER A 35 -40.44 -12.61 -0.49
C SER A 35 -40.30 -12.86 1.01
N GLY A 36 -41.16 -12.25 1.82
CA GLY A 36 -41.24 -12.50 3.26
C GLY A 36 -39.93 -12.17 4.03
N GLY A 37 -39.17 -11.16 3.60
CA GLY A 37 -37.89 -10.79 4.25
C GLY A 37 -36.73 -11.73 3.96
N LYS A 38 -36.91 -12.63 2.99
CA LYS A 38 -35.83 -13.50 2.47
C LYS A 38 -35.66 -13.26 0.99
N SER A 39 -34.39 -13.31 0.55
CA SER A 39 -34.03 -13.23 -0.86
C SER A 39 -33.47 -14.58 -1.30
N VAL A 40 -34.01 -15.10 -2.39
CA VAL A 40 -33.54 -16.34 -3.04
C VAL A 40 -32.90 -15.98 -4.36
N VAL A 41 -31.66 -16.44 -4.55
CA VAL A 41 -30.87 -16.19 -5.75
C VAL A 41 -30.41 -17.52 -6.33
N ILE A 42 -30.63 -17.73 -7.62
CA ILE A 42 -30.11 -18.90 -8.33
C ILE A 42 -28.97 -18.45 -9.22
N ILE A 43 -27.80 -19.06 -9.01
CA ILE A 43 -26.57 -18.78 -9.76
C ILE A 43 -26.20 -20.04 -10.54
N GLU A 44 -25.89 -19.87 -11.81
CA GLU A 44 -25.32 -20.92 -12.64
C GLU A 44 -23.80 -20.69 -12.76
N LYS A 45 -23.04 -21.76 -12.50
CA LYS A 45 -21.59 -21.75 -12.63
C LYS A 45 -21.18 -21.59 -14.09
N GLY A 46 -20.66 -20.43 -14.42
CA GLY A 46 -20.09 -20.13 -15.72
C GLY A 46 -18.68 -20.70 -15.89
N GLU A 47 -18.11 -20.51 -17.05
CA GLU A 47 -16.69 -20.69 -17.27
C GLU A 47 -15.95 -19.68 -16.40
N PRO A 48 -14.93 -20.11 -15.63
CA PRO A 48 -14.11 -19.13 -14.91
C PRO A 48 -13.62 -18.13 -15.95
N LYS A 49 -14.02 -16.87 -15.81
CA LYS A 49 -13.30 -15.81 -16.52
C LYS A 49 -11.85 -16.03 -16.11
N ALA A 50 -11.03 -16.48 -17.07
CA ALA A 50 -9.61 -16.50 -16.87
C ALA A 50 -9.31 -15.14 -16.24
N CYS A 51 -8.75 -15.14 -15.04
CA CYS A 51 -8.15 -13.95 -14.49
C CYS A 51 -7.06 -13.64 -15.52
N ASN A 52 -7.44 -12.88 -16.54
CA ASN A 52 -6.48 -12.29 -17.42
C ASN A 52 -5.68 -11.43 -16.46
N ILE A 53 -4.59 -11.99 -15.96
CA ILE A 53 -3.46 -11.19 -15.54
C ILE A 53 -3.24 -10.34 -16.78
N VAL A 54 -3.74 -9.11 -16.71
CA VAL A 54 -3.73 -8.18 -17.84
C VAL A 54 -2.27 -7.95 -18.13
N THR A 55 -1.73 -8.73 -19.04
CA THR A 55 -0.37 -8.59 -19.57
C THR A 55 -0.23 -7.34 -20.45
N SER A 56 -1.32 -6.58 -20.59
CA SER A 56 -1.33 -5.30 -21.30
C SER A 56 -2.21 -4.30 -20.55
N CYS A 57 -1.73 -3.78 -19.42
CA CYS A 57 -2.19 -2.48 -18.93
C CYS A 57 -1.47 -1.39 -19.73
N GLU A 58 -1.81 -1.24 -20.99
CA GLU A 58 -1.47 -0.03 -21.71
C GLU A 58 -2.05 1.17 -20.93
N GLY A 59 -1.17 1.99 -20.39
CA GLY A 59 -1.50 3.31 -19.85
C GLY A 59 -2.01 3.40 -18.41
N LYS A 60 -2.09 2.33 -17.62
CA LYS A 60 -2.49 2.41 -16.21
C LYS A 60 -1.27 2.31 -15.30
N GLY A 61 -0.88 3.44 -14.71
CA GLY A 61 0.14 3.49 -13.66
C GLY A 61 -0.27 2.69 -12.42
N LYS A 62 0.72 2.34 -11.59
CA LYS A 62 0.50 1.72 -10.29
C LYS A 62 0.76 2.73 -9.18
N THR A 63 -0.19 2.87 -8.26
CA THR A 63 -0.03 3.72 -7.10
C THR A 63 0.05 2.86 -5.84
N PHE A 64 1.12 3.04 -5.09
CA PHE A 64 1.30 2.47 -3.76
C PHE A 64 1.01 3.53 -2.71
N ILE A 65 0.36 3.15 -1.61
CA ILE A 65 0.12 4.07 -0.49
C ILE A 65 0.99 3.63 0.68
N MET A 66 1.89 4.51 1.09
CA MET A 66 2.77 4.31 2.24
C MET A 66 2.29 5.16 3.42
N PHE A 67 1.62 4.52 4.39
CA PHE A 67 1.05 5.17 5.57
C PHE A 67 1.75 4.79 6.88
N SER A 68 2.69 3.86 6.84
CA SER A 68 3.43 3.34 7.99
C SER A 68 4.92 3.66 7.86
N ASP A 69 5.61 3.83 8.99
CA ASP A 69 7.07 3.95 9.07
C ASP A 69 7.75 2.67 9.55
N ASP A 70 7.06 1.53 9.47
CA ASP A 70 7.68 0.24 9.76
C ASP A 70 8.67 -0.15 8.67
N LEU A 71 9.90 -0.50 9.06
CA LEU A 71 10.98 -0.83 8.15
C LEU A 71 10.63 -1.97 7.18
N ASP A 72 10.00 -3.02 7.69
CA ASP A 72 9.59 -4.19 6.91
C ASP A 72 8.52 -3.85 5.88
N LYS A 73 7.57 -2.98 6.22
CA LYS A 73 6.55 -2.51 5.28
C LYS A 73 7.13 -1.58 4.21
N ALA A 74 8.06 -0.70 4.63
CA ALA A 74 8.75 0.17 3.70
C ALA A 74 9.61 -0.63 2.70
N LEU A 75 10.36 -1.62 3.16
CA LEU A 75 11.12 -2.52 2.29
C LEU A 75 10.22 -3.22 1.28
N ALA A 76 9.10 -3.80 1.73
CA ALA A 76 8.14 -4.47 0.84
C ALA A 76 7.58 -3.51 -0.22
N THR A 77 7.24 -2.27 0.16
CA THR A 77 6.72 -1.26 -0.77
C THR A 77 7.75 -0.94 -1.86
N PHE A 78 9.01 -0.71 -1.51
CA PHE A 78 10.05 -0.38 -2.50
C PHE A 78 10.44 -1.57 -3.37
N VAL A 79 10.46 -2.79 -2.84
CA VAL A 79 10.66 -4.00 -3.66
C VAL A 79 9.58 -4.13 -4.72
N LEU A 80 8.31 -3.95 -4.32
CA LEU A 80 7.18 -4.02 -5.27
C LEU A 80 7.17 -2.86 -6.27
N ALA A 81 7.50 -1.65 -5.82
CA ALA A 81 7.56 -0.47 -6.69
C ALA A 81 8.66 -0.60 -7.74
N ASN A 82 9.88 -1.01 -7.33
CA ASN A 82 11.00 -1.26 -8.25
C ASN A 82 10.65 -2.40 -9.23
N GLY A 83 10.04 -3.49 -8.76
CA GLY A 83 9.59 -4.58 -9.63
C GLY A 83 8.55 -4.11 -10.65
N ALA A 84 7.59 -3.27 -10.26
CA ALA A 84 6.61 -2.71 -11.17
C ALA A 84 7.23 -1.74 -12.18
N ALA A 85 8.16 -0.87 -11.74
CA ALA A 85 8.87 0.05 -12.62
C ALA A 85 9.75 -0.70 -13.64
N ALA A 86 10.41 -1.78 -13.23
CA ALA A 86 11.22 -2.62 -14.11
C ALA A 86 10.39 -3.28 -15.25
N THR A 87 9.07 -3.40 -15.08
CA THR A 87 8.16 -3.86 -16.15
C THR A 87 7.69 -2.74 -17.08
N GLY A 88 8.26 -1.54 -16.98
CA GLY A 88 7.93 -0.38 -17.82
C GLY A 88 6.62 0.34 -17.41
N GLN A 89 6.08 0.05 -16.25
CA GLN A 89 4.86 0.72 -15.76
C GLN A 89 5.19 2.05 -15.08
N LYS A 90 4.34 3.06 -15.27
CA LYS A 90 4.42 4.27 -14.44
C LYS A 90 4.05 3.91 -13.01
N VAL A 91 4.93 4.22 -12.06
CA VAL A 91 4.74 3.90 -10.64
C VAL A 91 4.78 5.18 -9.83
N THR A 92 3.82 5.32 -8.92
CA THR A 92 3.73 6.42 -7.96
C THR A 92 3.64 5.85 -6.56
N ILE A 93 4.39 6.39 -5.60
CA ILE A 93 4.24 6.09 -4.18
C ILE A 93 3.73 7.33 -3.46
N PHE A 94 2.54 7.23 -2.86
CA PHE A 94 1.92 8.29 -2.08
C PHE A 94 2.22 8.08 -0.60
N PHE A 95 2.98 9.02 -0.02
CA PHE A 95 3.38 8.99 1.39
C PHE A 95 2.44 9.83 2.22
N THR A 96 1.84 9.23 3.24
CA THR A 96 0.90 9.88 4.14
C THR A 96 1.17 9.49 5.59
N PHE A 97 0.81 10.35 6.54
CA PHE A 97 1.02 10.15 7.96
C PHE A 97 2.46 9.68 8.30
N TRP A 98 2.58 8.56 9.02
CA TRP A 98 3.89 8.02 9.42
C TRP A 98 4.75 7.60 8.22
N GLY A 99 4.14 7.31 7.06
CA GLY A 99 4.87 7.03 5.83
C GLY A 99 5.81 8.15 5.39
N LEU A 100 5.54 9.41 5.77
CA LEU A 100 6.45 10.53 5.52
C LEU A 100 7.84 10.33 6.14
N ASN A 101 7.94 9.56 7.25
CA ASN A 101 9.23 9.29 7.89
C ASN A 101 10.16 8.43 7.02
N VAL A 102 9.62 7.71 6.05
CA VAL A 102 10.37 6.84 5.13
C VAL A 102 11.18 7.66 4.12
N ILE A 103 10.68 8.85 3.76
CA ILE A 103 11.32 9.76 2.80
C ILE A 103 12.01 10.95 3.47
N LYS A 104 12.17 10.94 4.80
CA LYS A 104 12.97 11.97 5.49
C LYS A 104 14.44 11.89 5.11
N LYS A 105 15.07 13.06 4.96
CA LYS A 105 16.52 13.20 4.77
C LYS A 105 17.28 12.53 5.91
N LEU A 106 18.50 12.07 5.61
CA LEU A 106 19.36 11.46 6.62
C LEU A 106 19.85 12.47 7.67
N HIS A 107 20.03 13.72 7.27
CA HIS A 107 20.39 14.83 8.13
C HIS A 107 19.18 15.73 8.30
N LYS A 108 18.81 15.99 9.55
CA LYS A 108 17.69 16.86 9.87
C LYS A 108 18.08 18.32 9.62
N PRO A 109 17.43 19.03 8.68
CA PRO A 109 17.68 20.45 8.54
C PRO A 109 17.14 21.21 9.77
N GLU A 110 17.76 22.33 10.10
CA GLU A 110 17.24 23.24 11.10
C GLU A 110 16.05 23.97 10.50
N THR A 111 14.85 23.60 10.94
CA THR A 111 13.60 24.23 10.51
C THR A 111 12.89 24.85 11.71
N GLU A 112 12.40 26.07 11.54
CA GLU A 112 11.51 26.67 12.52
C GLU A 112 10.17 25.92 12.52
N LYS A 113 9.83 25.33 13.66
CA LYS A 113 8.58 24.59 13.85
C LYS A 113 7.76 25.24 14.93
N ASP A 114 6.46 25.21 14.74
CA ASP A 114 5.47 25.50 15.77
C ASP A 114 5.59 24.54 16.96
N ILE A 115 4.96 24.87 18.11
CA ILE A 115 5.02 24.09 19.35
C ILE A 115 4.60 22.63 19.13
N PHE A 116 3.54 22.41 18.38
CA PHE A 116 3.06 21.07 18.02
C PHE A 116 4.03 20.35 17.08
N GLY A 117 4.59 21.04 16.09
CA GLY A 117 5.61 20.47 15.19
C GLY A 117 6.91 20.10 15.92
N LYS A 118 7.29 20.85 16.97
CA LYS A 118 8.42 20.48 17.86
C LYS A 118 8.12 19.23 18.67
N MET A 119 6.92 19.11 19.21
CA MET A 119 6.48 17.94 19.98
C MET A 119 6.46 16.68 19.10
N PHE A 120 5.84 16.73 17.92
CA PHE A 120 5.87 15.63 16.94
C PHE A 120 7.30 15.32 16.48
N GLY A 121 8.12 16.34 16.22
CA GLY A 121 9.51 16.16 15.81
C GLY A 121 10.40 15.47 16.86
N MET A 122 10.00 15.48 18.14
CA MET A 122 10.68 14.74 19.21
C MET A 122 10.24 13.27 19.25
N MET A 123 8.96 12.98 18.93
CA MET A 123 8.41 11.62 18.94
C MET A 123 8.70 10.84 17.65
N LEU A 124 8.78 11.54 16.50
CA LEU A 124 8.99 10.92 15.21
C LEU A 124 10.45 10.53 14.98
N PRO A 125 10.72 9.46 14.20
CA PRO A 125 12.07 9.14 13.76
C PRO A 125 12.71 10.33 13.06
N SER A 126 13.95 10.67 13.43
CA SER A 126 14.65 11.81 12.81
C SER A 126 15.16 11.53 11.39
N SER A 127 15.17 10.25 10.98
CA SER A 127 15.54 9.84 9.61
C SER A 127 15.07 8.41 9.34
N SER A 128 15.09 8.02 8.05
CA SER A 128 14.74 6.65 7.60
C SER A 128 15.58 5.55 8.25
N LYS A 129 16.80 5.85 8.66
CA LYS A 129 17.70 4.89 9.36
C LYS A 129 17.22 4.48 10.75
N LYS A 130 16.31 5.25 11.36
CA LYS A 130 15.78 4.99 12.70
C LYS A 130 14.41 4.29 12.69
N LEU A 131 13.93 3.86 11.53
CA LEU A 131 12.68 3.10 11.41
C LEU A 131 12.76 1.79 12.19
N LYS A 132 11.66 1.44 12.85
CA LYS A 132 11.50 0.23 13.65
C LYS A 132 10.84 -0.87 12.81
N LEU A 133 10.86 -2.10 13.30
CA LEU A 133 10.06 -3.17 12.72
C LEU A 133 8.62 -3.11 13.24
N SER A 134 7.66 -3.58 12.44
CA SER A 134 6.25 -3.71 12.83
C SER A 134 6.05 -4.66 14.00
N LYS A 135 6.86 -5.72 14.04
CA LYS A 135 6.92 -6.70 15.13
C LYS A 135 8.37 -6.87 15.56
N MET A 136 8.59 -7.41 16.77
CA MET A 136 9.93 -7.65 17.34
C MET A 136 10.77 -6.37 17.46
N SER A 137 10.14 -5.25 17.76
CA SER A 137 10.82 -3.94 17.85
C SER A 137 11.88 -3.92 18.99
N MET A 138 11.65 -4.64 20.10
CA MET A 138 12.58 -4.81 21.25
C MET A 138 13.33 -3.51 21.60
N GLY A 139 12.61 -2.41 21.75
CA GLY A 139 13.22 -1.10 22.04
C GLY A 139 14.05 -0.50 20.89
N GLY A 140 13.84 -0.97 19.64
CA GLY A 140 14.59 -0.52 18.45
C GLY A 140 15.79 -1.40 18.06
N ILE A 141 16.12 -2.42 18.86
CA ILE A 141 17.19 -3.37 18.55
C ILE A 141 16.81 -4.22 17.33
N GLY A 142 15.54 -4.61 17.20
CA GLY A 142 15.06 -5.42 16.07
C GLY A 142 15.35 -4.80 14.71
N GLY A 143 15.16 -3.50 14.54
CA GLY A 143 15.47 -2.80 13.29
C GLY A 143 16.97 -2.80 12.96
N LYS A 144 17.84 -2.64 13.97
CA LYS A 144 19.30 -2.73 13.79
C LYS A 144 19.75 -4.13 13.41
N MET A 145 19.18 -5.14 14.08
CA MET A 145 19.47 -6.55 13.79
C MET A 145 19.02 -6.92 12.36
N MET A 146 17.84 -6.49 11.93
CA MET A 146 17.38 -6.73 10.57
C MET A 146 18.32 -6.12 9.53
N ARG A 147 18.71 -4.85 9.70
CA ARG A 147 19.66 -4.18 8.80
C ARG A 147 21.02 -4.87 8.76
N TYR A 148 21.51 -5.36 9.90
CA TYR A 148 22.76 -6.13 9.98
C TYR A 148 22.64 -7.45 9.18
N ILE A 149 21.53 -8.19 9.36
CA ILE A 149 21.30 -9.44 8.63
C ILE A 149 21.18 -9.19 7.13
N MET A 150 20.45 -8.14 6.72
CA MET A 150 20.34 -7.75 5.31
C MET A 150 21.69 -7.48 4.69
N ASN A 151 22.54 -6.67 5.36
CA ASN A 151 23.89 -6.38 4.91
C ASN A 151 24.74 -7.65 4.79
N LYS A 152 24.72 -8.53 5.81
CA LYS A 152 25.45 -9.80 5.80
C LYS A 152 25.02 -10.73 4.66
N LYS A 153 23.77 -10.66 4.24
CA LYS A 153 23.19 -11.49 3.16
C LYS A 153 23.24 -10.81 1.80
N GLY A 154 23.84 -9.62 1.68
CA GLY A 154 23.88 -8.87 0.42
C GLY A 154 22.50 -8.38 -0.05
N ILE A 155 21.55 -8.18 0.88
CA ILE A 155 20.23 -7.65 0.58
C ILE A 155 20.29 -6.13 0.66
N ASP A 156 19.75 -5.45 -0.34
CA ASP A 156 19.71 -3.99 -0.41
C ASP A 156 19.06 -3.34 0.80
N SER A 157 19.66 -2.25 1.26
CA SER A 157 19.08 -1.44 2.33
C SER A 157 17.84 -0.68 1.85
N LEU A 158 17.02 -0.20 2.79
CA LEU A 158 15.88 0.65 2.47
C LEU A 158 16.31 1.87 1.64
N GLU A 159 17.41 2.49 2.02
CA GLU A 159 17.96 3.66 1.36
C GLU A 159 18.43 3.34 -0.08
N SER A 160 19.04 2.17 -0.30
CA SER A 160 19.41 1.68 -1.63
C SER A 160 18.18 1.43 -2.50
N LEU A 161 17.19 0.69 -1.99
CA LEU A 161 15.95 0.41 -2.72
C LEU A 161 15.17 1.69 -3.06
N ARG A 162 15.18 2.68 -2.17
CA ARG A 162 14.57 3.98 -2.39
C ARG A 162 15.28 4.76 -3.49
N GLN A 163 16.60 4.76 -3.48
CA GLN A 163 17.40 5.38 -4.52
C GLN A 163 17.16 4.73 -5.88
N GLN A 164 17.15 3.41 -5.93
CA GLN A 164 16.82 2.65 -7.14
C GLN A 164 15.41 3.00 -7.67
N ALA A 165 14.44 3.22 -6.77
CA ALA A 165 13.09 3.61 -7.17
C ALA A 165 13.08 4.97 -7.88
N LEU A 166 13.81 5.96 -7.37
CA LEU A 166 13.97 7.26 -8.03
C LEU A 166 14.67 7.13 -9.38
N GLU A 167 15.75 6.36 -9.45
CA GLU A 167 16.48 6.07 -10.70
C GLU A 167 15.63 5.34 -11.73
N ASN A 168 14.71 4.50 -11.29
CA ASN A 168 13.72 3.80 -12.13
C ASN A 168 12.51 4.68 -12.51
N GLY A 169 12.51 5.96 -12.13
CA GLY A 169 11.44 6.92 -12.45
C GLY A 169 10.15 6.72 -11.64
N VAL A 170 10.25 6.13 -10.44
CA VAL A 170 9.11 6.07 -9.51
C VAL A 170 8.86 7.45 -8.92
N GLU A 171 7.65 7.95 -9.10
CA GLU A 171 7.22 9.25 -8.60
C GLU A 171 6.88 9.17 -7.10
N PHE A 172 7.43 10.08 -6.30
CA PHE A 172 7.13 10.18 -4.86
C PHE A 172 6.23 11.39 -4.62
N ILE A 173 5.10 11.16 -3.96
CA ILE A 173 4.15 12.21 -3.61
C ILE A 173 3.97 12.24 -2.09
N ALA A 174 4.31 13.36 -1.47
CA ALA A 174 4.07 13.61 -0.05
C ALA A 174 2.70 14.25 0.16
N CYS A 175 1.91 13.73 1.09
CA CYS A 175 0.59 14.27 1.43
C CYS A 175 0.73 15.59 2.19
N GLN A 176 0.34 16.69 1.59
CA GLN A 176 0.39 18.02 2.20
C GLN A 176 -0.38 18.08 3.53
N MET A 177 -1.61 17.57 3.56
CA MET A 177 -2.43 17.54 4.78
C MET A 177 -1.70 16.80 5.92
N SER A 178 -1.06 15.68 5.63
CA SER A 178 -0.32 14.92 6.65
C SER A 178 0.94 15.67 7.11
N MET A 179 1.61 16.38 6.19
CA MET A 179 2.75 17.25 6.53
C MET A 179 2.32 18.33 7.49
N ASP A 180 1.20 19.01 7.21
CA ASP A 180 0.68 20.10 8.03
C ASP A 180 0.27 19.61 9.43
N VAL A 181 -0.48 18.49 9.51
CA VAL A 181 -0.93 17.92 10.78
C VAL A 181 0.24 17.43 11.65
N MET A 182 1.26 16.83 11.03
CA MET A 182 2.40 16.26 11.76
C MET A 182 3.56 17.25 11.93
N GLY A 183 3.43 18.45 11.40
CA GLY A 183 4.50 19.48 11.46
C GLY A 183 5.78 19.05 10.75
N VAL A 184 5.66 18.28 9.68
CA VAL A 184 6.77 17.89 8.80
C VAL A 184 6.91 18.95 7.72
N LYS A 185 8.09 19.53 7.58
CA LYS A 185 8.39 20.53 6.55
C LYS A 185 8.93 19.87 5.29
N GLN A 186 8.68 20.48 4.14
CA GLN A 186 9.15 19.95 2.86
C GLN A 186 10.68 19.81 2.82
N GLU A 187 11.40 20.75 3.45
CA GLU A 187 12.86 20.74 3.53
C GLU A 187 13.42 19.54 4.30
N GLU A 188 12.58 18.88 5.13
CA GLU A 188 12.95 17.65 5.85
C GLU A 188 12.84 16.39 4.98
N LEU A 189 12.13 16.48 3.84
CA LEU A 189 11.94 15.39 2.91
C LEU A 189 13.06 15.40 1.85
N LEU A 190 13.20 14.26 1.17
CA LEU A 190 14.14 14.17 0.05
C LEU A 190 13.76 15.19 -1.02
N ASP A 191 14.79 15.79 -1.60
CA ASP A 191 14.62 16.54 -2.83
C ASP A 191 14.40 15.54 -3.97
N GLU A 192 13.56 15.88 -4.94
CA GLU A 192 13.33 15.09 -6.15
C GLU A 192 14.59 15.07 -7.04
#